data_330a1ab9176b5dbfb717a956928c5244
#
_entry.id   330a1ab9176b5dbfb717a956928c5244
#
_cell.length_a   1.000
_cell.length_b   1.000
_cell.length_c   1.000
_cell.angle_alpha   90.00
_cell.angle_beta   90.00
_cell.angle_gamma   90.00
#
_symmetry.space_group_name_H-M   'P 1'
#
loop_
_entity.id
_entity.type
_entity.pdbx_description
1 polymer ?
#
loop_
_entity_poly.entity_id
_entity_poly.type
_entity_poly.pdbx_seq_one_letter_code
_entity_poly.pdbx_strand_id
1 'polypeptide(L)'
;MTTKELFEQYFTSERPDLTAAKIRGQVDRKELYEYEQKINKQLVDMDAMEIFGLLKSIIIKDGVTYNIPYKTYDIMLVILRDFFNWYIKNYKVIINPCYDKRIRGKNVVKLFEGEMEIFTKETYEHIIETIQEKQTVEEYAIYQECIIRMFYEGFPEPVDIVSLKELNGNEVLINGKYHTLSDRLVYLMHRIHEMEYYPAYRGQYVMVSYNGSYMKFPTRKYYEEGERTEYHWCAHINRIINREVKAKYGLNVNARLLYLRGFYDWCIESIGKELLDNIITDKAKDKQYILAELANKYGVREKNISSIKKSLTIFVG
;
A
#
# COMPACT_ATOMS: atom_id res chain seq x y z
N MET A 1 28.67 0.99 -24.18
CA MET A 1 28.16 1.85 -23.07
C MET A 1 27.19 1.03 -22.26
N THR A 2 27.34 1.01 -20.96
CA THR A 2 26.46 0.25 -20.06
C THR A 2 25.15 1.00 -19.81
N THR A 3 24.09 0.32 -19.42
CA THR A 3 22.81 0.94 -19.02
C THR A 3 23.01 1.99 -17.93
N LYS A 4 23.96 1.76 -16.99
CA LYS A 4 24.27 2.71 -15.93
C LYS A 4 24.85 4.01 -16.48
N GLU A 5 25.79 3.94 -17.43
CA GLU A 5 26.35 5.12 -18.09
C GLU A 5 25.33 5.88 -18.92
N LEU A 6 24.38 5.15 -19.55
CA LEU A 6 23.27 5.75 -20.29
C LEU A 6 22.30 6.49 -19.37
N PHE A 7 21.98 5.91 -18.20
CA PHE A 7 21.16 6.61 -17.20
C PHE A 7 21.85 7.85 -16.65
N GLU A 8 23.17 7.80 -16.39
CA GLU A 8 23.92 9.00 -15.98
C GLU A 8 23.76 10.12 -17.00
N GLN A 9 23.96 9.82 -18.29
CA GLN A 9 23.82 10.82 -19.35
C GLN A 9 22.36 11.35 -19.44
N TYR A 10 21.37 10.46 -19.43
CA TYR A 10 19.96 10.85 -19.49
C TYR A 10 19.55 11.76 -18.33
N PHE A 11 19.86 11.36 -17.09
CA PHE A 11 19.44 12.14 -15.93
C PHE A 11 20.22 13.46 -15.82
N THR A 12 21.46 13.52 -16.27
CA THR A 12 22.22 14.76 -16.28
C THR A 12 21.74 15.74 -17.34
N SER A 13 21.34 15.24 -18.54
CA SER A 13 20.90 16.10 -19.64
C SER A 13 19.46 16.54 -19.56
N GLU A 14 18.56 15.65 -19.17
CA GLU A 14 17.10 15.91 -19.24
C GLU A 14 16.47 16.20 -17.87
N ARG A 15 17.14 15.83 -16.78
CA ARG A 15 16.58 15.91 -15.42
C ARG A 15 17.64 16.32 -14.39
N PRO A 16 18.20 17.55 -14.46
CA PRO A 16 19.28 17.99 -13.56
C PRO A 16 18.82 18.37 -12.15
N ASP A 17 17.51 18.31 -11.84
CA ASP A 17 16.92 18.74 -10.58
C ASP A 17 16.94 17.65 -9.49
N LEU A 18 16.68 18.04 -8.24
CA LEU A 18 16.60 17.12 -7.09
C LEU A 18 15.52 16.02 -7.25
N THR A 19 14.52 16.25 -8.10
CA THR A 19 13.49 15.29 -8.45
C THR A 19 14.10 14.12 -9.24
N ALA A 20 15.19 14.36 -9.96
CA ALA A 20 15.92 13.33 -10.71
C ALA A 20 16.39 12.17 -9.83
N ALA A 21 16.95 12.44 -8.65
CA ALA A 21 17.40 11.39 -7.74
C ALA A 21 16.28 10.45 -7.31
N LYS A 22 15.07 11.01 -7.06
CA LYS A 22 13.88 10.25 -6.67
C LYS A 22 13.32 9.44 -7.85
N ILE A 23 13.30 10.03 -9.05
CA ILE A 23 12.85 9.38 -10.28
C ILE A 23 13.84 8.27 -10.66
N ARG A 24 15.14 8.59 -10.63
CA ARG A 24 16.22 7.64 -10.90
C ARG A 24 16.12 6.41 -10.01
N GLY A 25 15.92 6.59 -8.69
CA GLY A 25 15.76 5.50 -7.74
C GLY A 25 14.57 4.56 -7.99
N GLN A 26 13.68 4.87 -8.95
CA GLN A 26 12.62 3.95 -9.36
C GLN A 26 13.09 2.90 -10.38
N VAL A 27 14.05 3.24 -11.24
CA VAL A 27 14.50 2.39 -12.35
C VAL A 27 15.98 1.98 -12.26
N ASP A 28 16.87 2.85 -11.74
CA ASP A 28 18.30 2.55 -11.53
C ASP A 28 18.46 1.72 -10.23
N ARG A 29 18.17 0.44 -10.35
CA ARG A 29 18.16 -0.50 -9.23
C ARG A 29 18.99 -1.74 -9.53
N LYS A 30 19.43 -2.40 -8.46
CA LYS A 30 20.16 -3.66 -8.52
C LYS A 30 19.43 -4.72 -9.37
N GLU A 31 18.10 -4.82 -9.21
CA GLU A 31 17.25 -5.78 -9.90
C GLU A 31 17.26 -5.61 -11.43
N LEU A 32 17.41 -4.36 -11.92
CA LEU A 32 17.55 -4.11 -13.35
C LEU A 32 18.82 -4.78 -13.88
N TYR A 33 19.95 -4.57 -13.23
CA TYR A 33 21.24 -5.10 -13.67
C TYR A 33 21.30 -6.64 -13.52
N GLU A 34 20.68 -7.20 -12.48
CA GLU A 34 20.54 -8.63 -12.31
C GLU A 34 19.68 -9.24 -13.42
N TYR A 35 18.62 -8.53 -13.85
CA TYR A 35 17.78 -8.98 -14.95
C TYR A 35 18.52 -8.91 -16.29
N GLU A 36 19.28 -7.85 -16.58
CA GLU A 36 20.17 -7.76 -17.75
C GLU A 36 21.13 -8.94 -17.84
N GLN A 37 21.79 -9.26 -16.73
CA GLN A 37 22.68 -10.41 -16.66
C GLN A 37 21.94 -11.73 -16.90
N LYS A 38 20.75 -11.90 -16.31
CA LYS A 38 19.94 -13.12 -16.47
C LYS A 38 19.56 -13.39 -17.91
N ILE A 39 19.16 -12.36 -18.67
CA ILE A 39 18.75 -12.51 -20.07
C ILE A 39 19.88 -12.25 -21.06
N ASN A 40 21.06 -11.88 -20.59
CA ASN A 40 22.25 -11.51 -21.37
C ASN A 40 21.97 -10.41 -22.42
N LYS A 41 21.22 -9.37 -22.02
CA LYS A 41 20.90 -8.21 -22.85
C LYS A 41 20.95 -6.94 -22.02
N GLN A 42 21.34 -5.83 -22.63
CA GLN A 42 21.21 -4.50 -22.02
C GLN A 42 19.78 -3.98 -22.15
N LEU A 43 19.39 -3.06 -21.28
CA LEU A 43 18.06 -2.44 -21.28
C LEU A 43 17.66 -1.90 -22.67
N VAL A 44 18.60 -1.29 -23.37
CA VAL A 44 18.35 -0.69 -24.69
C VAL A 44 18.12 -1.70 -25.82
N ASP A 45 18.44 -2.96 -25.61
CA ASP A 45 18.26 -4.07 -26.55
C ASP A 45 17.03 -4.91 -26.23
N MET A 46 16.30 -4.56 -25.14
CA MET A 46 15.13 -5.32 -24.70
C MET A 46 13.91 -5.00 -25.55
N ASP A 47 13.15 -6.06 -25.87
CA ASP A 47 11.79 -5.89 -26.43
C ASP A 47 10.75 -5.56 -25.36
N ALA A 48 9.51 -5.35 -25.79
CA ALA A 48 8.42 -4.98 -24.88
C ALA A 48 8.15 -6.05 -23.81
N MET A 49 8.22 -7.33 -24.14
CA MET A 49 7.97 -8.41 -23.17
C MET A 49 9.12 -8.58 -22.20
N GLU A 50 10.36 -8.33 -22.63
CA GLU A 50 11.54 -8.29 -21.78
C GLU A 50 11.49 -7.10 -20.82
N ILE A 51 11.05 -5.91 -21.28
CA ILE A 51 10.77 -4.75 -20.43
C ILE A 51 9.68 -5.07 -19.40
N PHE A 52 8.60 -5.76 -19.82
CA PHE A 52 7.59 -6.22 -18.87
C PHE A 52 8.19 -7.17 -17.82
N GLY A 53 8.98 -8.15 -18.25
CA GLY A 53 9.66 -9.10 -17.36
C GLY A 53 10.60 -8.40 -16.36
N LEU A 54 11.33 -7.39 -16.81
CA LEU A 54 12.16 -6.53 -15.96
C LEU A 54 11.31 -5.80 -14.91
N LEU A 55 10.29 -5.07 -15.34
CA LEU A 55 9.43 -4.31 -14.43
C LEU A 55 8.73 -5.24 -13.43
N LYS A 56 8.31 -6.42 -13.88
CA LYS A 56 7.73 -7.46 -13.05
C LYS A 56 8.73 -7.93 -11.99
N SER A 57 9.99 -8.21 -12.34
CA SER A 57 11.02 -8.66 -11.40
C SER A 57 11.33 -7.62 -10.32
N ILE A 58 11.25 -6.32 -10.65
CA ILE A 58 11.44 -5.22 -9.69
C ILE A 58 10.26 -5.12 -8.72
N ILE A 59 9.05 -5.40 -9.21
CA ILE A 59 7.79 -5.23 -8.48
C ILE A 59 7.50 -6.44 -7.59
N ILE A 60 7.69 -7.64 -8.13
CA ILE A 60 7.48 -8.91 -7.41
C ILE A 60 8.82 -9.31 -6.78
N LYS A 61 9.09 -8.74 -5.61
CA LYS A 61 10.21 -9.18 -4.77
C LYS A 61 9.71 -10.29 -3.86
N ASP A 62 10.40 -11.43 -3.88
CA ASP A 62 10.32 -12.51 -2.89
C ASP A 62 8.98 -12.66 -2.19
N GLY A 63 8.02 -13.35 -2.80
CA GLY A 63 6.78 -13.72 -2.16
C GLY A 63 5.51 -13.28 -2.89
N VAL A 64 4.40 -13.71 -2.35
CA VAL A 64 3.05 -13.41 -2.83
C VAL A 64 2.76 -11.92 -2.78
N THR A 65 2.35 -11.35 -3.89
CA THR A 65 1.92 -9.96 -3.98
C THR A 65 0.40 -9.90 -4.07
N TYR A 66 -0.27 -9.40 -3.00
CA TYR A 66 -1.73 -9.25 -2.96
C TYR A 66 -2.24 -8.05 -3.75
N ASN A 67 -1.39 -7.23 -4.30
CA ASN A 67 -1.81 -6.03 -5.01
C ASN A 67 -0.93 -5.82 -6.23
N ILE A 68 -1.54 -5.66 -7.42
CA ILE A 68 -0.79 -5.17 -8.55
C ILE A 68 -0.42 -3.73 -8.25
N PRO A 69 0.85 -3.39 -8.10
CA PRO A 69 1.27 -2.02 -7.97
C PRO A 69 1.21 -1.32 -9.33
N TYR A 70 0.01 -1.29 -9.98
CA TYR A 70 -0.19 -0.61 -11.26
C TYR A 70 0.41 0.77 -11.27
N LYS A 71 0.22 1.51 -10.18
CA LYS A 71 0.77 2.85 -10.08
C LYS A 71 2.30 2.83 -10.15
N THR A 72 2.94 1.87 -9.47
CA THR A 72 4.40 1.71 -9.51
C THR A 72 4.84 1.25 -10.89
N TYR A 73 4.16 0.26 -11.48
CA TYR A 73 4.42 -0.21 -12.83
C TYR A 73 4.28 0.92 -13.85
N ASP A 74 3.16 1.64 -13.84
CA ASP A 74 2.88 2.75 -14.75
C ASP A 74 3.94 3.87 -14.61
N ILE A 75 4.34 4.21 -13.38
CA ILE A 75 5.40 5.22 -13.14
C ILE A 75 6.73 4.75 -13.74
N MET A 76 7.14 3.51 -13.47
CA MET A 76 8.38 2.96 -13.99
C MET A 76 8.36 2.87 -15.52
N LEU A 77 7.26 2.41 -16.09
CA LEU A 77 7.08 2.35 -17.54
C LEU A 77 7.14 3.74 -18.19
N VAL A 78 6.56 4.77 -17.55
CA VAL A 78 6.66 6.16 -18.02
C VAL A 78 8.11 6.64 -17.99
N ILE A 79 8.85 6.36 -16.90
CA ILE A 79 10.25 6.75 -16.79
C ILE A 79 11.09 6.07 -17.88
N LEU A 80 10.91 4.76 -18.09
CA LEU A 80 11.62 4.04 -19.14
C LEU A 80 11.22 4.53 -20.54
N ARG A 81 9.95 4.85 -20.76
CA ARG A 81 9.49 5.42 -22.01
C ARG A 81 10.20 6.74 -22.33
N ASP A 82 10.34 7.61 -21.34
CA ASP A 82 10.99 8.91 -21.50
C ASP A 82 12.50 8.72 -21.73
N PHE A 83 13.14 7.79 -21.03
CA PHE A 83 14.53 7.37 -21.28
C PHE A 83 14.71 6.82 -22.71
N PHE A 84 13.85 5.93 -23.19
CA PHE A 84 13.94 5.42 -24.56
C PHE A 84 13.69 6.50 -25.62
N ASN A 85 12.81 7.48 -25.37
CA ASN A 85 12.62 8.63 -26.27
C ASN A 85 13.90 9.45 -26.39
N TRP A 86 14.58 9.70 -25.25
CA TRP A 86 15.88 10.36 -25.22
C TRP A 86 16.95 9.52 -25.96
N TYR A 87 16.99 8.22 -25.72
CA TYR A 87 17.94 7.31 -26.35
C TYR A 87 17.76 7.28 -27.87
N ILE A 88 16.54 7.19 -28.38
CA ILE A 88 16.20 7.25 -29.80
C ILE A 88 16.72 8.55 -30.43
N LYS A 89 16.47 9.67 -29.77
CA LYS A 89 16.90 11.00 -30.26
C LYS A 89 18.42 11.10 -30.40
N ASN A 90 19.16 10.51 -29.45
CA ASN A 90 20.63 10.67 -29.38
C ASN A 90 21.40 9.56 -30.13
N TYR A 91 20.84 8.36 -30.22
CA TYR A 91 21.53 7.17 -30.77
C TYR A 91 20.88 6.58 -32.04
N LYS A 92 19.86 7.25 -32.60
CA LYS A 92 19.20 6.87 -33.87
C LYS A 92 18.57 5.48 -33.88
N VAL A 93 18.11 4.99 -32.75
CA VAL A 93 17.32 3.74 -32.61
C VAL A 93 15.88 4.01 -33.07
N ILE A 94 15.18 3.01 -33.64
CA ILE A 94 13.95 3.25 -34.38
C ILE A 94 12.69 3.04 -33.51
N ILE A 95 12.74 2.21 -32.47
CA ILE A 95 11.54 1.77 -31.74
C ILE A 95 11.70 1.95 -30.24
N ASN A 96 10.69 2.55 -29.61
CA ASN A 96 10.55 2.57 -28.15
C ASN A 96 9.63 1.42 -27.71
N PRO A 97 10.17 0.38 -27.04
CA PRO A 97 9.40 -0.79 -26.65
C PRO A 97 8.30 -0.46 -25.63
N CYS A 98 8.43 0.64 -24.87
CA CYS A 98 7.45 1.05 -23.87
C CYS A 98 6.12 1.56 -24.47
N TYR A 99 6.04 1.75 -25.79
CA TYR A 99 4.76 2.08 -26.47
C TYR A 99 3.94 0.86 -26.84
N ASP A 100 4.45 -0.35 -26.70
CA ASP A 100 3.71 -1.57 -27.05
C ASP A 100 2.45 -1.72 -26.19
N LYS A 101 1.32 -1.95 -26.87
CA LYS A 101 0.03 -2.11 -26.21
C LYS A 101 -0.05 -3.33 -25.30
N ARG A 102 0.75 -4.37 -25.55
CA ARG A 102 0.77 -5.62 -24.75
C ARG A 102 1.17 -5.36 -23.30
N ILE A 103 2.09 -4.41 -23.07
CA ILE A 103 2.61 -4.07 -21.74
C ILE A 103 2.00 -2.80 -21.14
N ARG A 104 0.81 -2.38 -21.61
CA ARG A 104 0.15 -1.15 -21.17
C ARG A 104 -1.32 -1.36 -20.81
N GLY A 105 -1.81 -0.55 -19.87
CA GLY A 105 -3.21 -0.49 -19.50
C GLY A 105 -3.80 -1.84 -19.06
N LYS A 106 -4.97 -2.18 -19.60
CA LYS A 106 -5.69 -3.41 -19.23
C LYS A 106 -4.94 -4.70 -19.56
N ASN A 107 -4.03 -4.67 -20.53
CA ASN A 107 -3.30 -5.89 -20.91
C ASN A 107 -2.25 -6.30 -19.86
N VAL A 108 -1.72 -5.34 -19.10
CA VAL A 108 -0.80 -5.64 -17.98
C VAL A 108 -1.47 -6.50 -16.92
N VAL A 109 -2.76 -6.28 -16.64
CA VAL A 109 -3.52 -7.10 -15.67
C VAL A 109 -3.42 -8.56 -16.03
N LYS A 110 -3.71 -8.90 -17.29
CA LYS A 110 -3.69 -10.26 -17.80
C LYS A 110 -2.31 -10.93 -17.70
N LEU A 111 -1.24 -10.13 -17.83
CA LEU A 111 0.12 -10.65 -17.73
C LEU A 111 0.54 -10.96 -16.28
N PHE A 112 -0.17 -10.40 -15.30
CA PHE A 112 0.03 -10.71 -13.88
C PHE A 112 -0.96 -11.77 -13.37
N GLU A 113 -1.95 -12.19 -14.18
CA GLU A 113 -2.89 -13.24 -13.80
C GLU A 113 -2.13 -14.55 -13.44
N GLY A 114 -2.49 -15.15 -12.33
CA GLY A 114 -1.87 -16.38 -11.81
C GLY A 114 -0.64 -16.17 -10.92
N GLU A 115 -0.10 -14.95 -10.81
CA GLU A 115 1.04 -14.65 -9.93
C GLU A 115 0.68 -13.79 -8.72
N MET A 116 -0.60 -13.52 -8.56
CA MET A 116 -1.11 -12.70 -7.48
C MET A 116 -2.21 -13.43 -6.73
N GLU A 117 -2.06 -13.48 -5.44
CA GLU A 117 -3.15 -13.89 -4.59
C GLU A 117 -4.09 -12.72 -4.34
N ILE A 118 -5.38 -13.03 -4.35
CA ILE A 118 -6.40 -12.07 -3.94
C ILE A 118 -6.33 -11.95 -2.42
N PHE A 119 -6.21 -10.71 -1.93
CA PHE A 119 -6.29 -10.47 -0.50
C PHE A 119 -7.75 -10.64 -0.05
N THR A 120 -8.03 -11.76 0.61
CA THR A 120 -9.37 -12.14 1.05
C THR A 120 -9.61 -11.79 2.52
N LYS A 121 -10.85 -11.97 2.99
CA LYS A 121 -11.19 -11.85 4.41
C LYS A 121 -10.45 -12.90 5.24
N GLU A 122 -10.34 -14.11 4.72
CA GLU A 122 -9.60 -15.21 5.35
C GLU A 122 -8.11 -14.86 5.47
N THR A 123 -7.53 -14.19 4.46
CA THR A 123 -6.15 -13.71 4.53
C THR A 123 -5.99 -12.67 5.65
N TYR A 124 -6.96 -11.76 5.79
CA TYR A 124 -6.96 -10.78 6.89
C TYR A 124 -7.07 -11.48 8.26
N GLU A 125 -7.98 -12.43 8.40
CA GLU A 125 -8.15 -13.22 9.64
C GLU A 125 -6.89 -13.99 9.98
N HIS A 126 -6.24 -14.62 8.99
CA HIS A 126 -4.97 -15.31 9.16
C HIS A 126 -3.84 -14.37 9.63
N ILE A 127 -3.82 -13.10 9.21
CA ILE A 127 -2.87 -12.11 9.73
C ILE A 127 -3.08 -11.91 11.23
N ILE A 128 -4.33 -11.76 11.66
CA ILE A 128 -4.68 -11.58 13.06
C ILE A 128 -4.28 -12.80 13.90
N GLU A 129 -4.63 -13.99 13.45
CA GLU A 129 -4.26 -15.26 14.09
C GLU A 129 -2.73 -15.40 14.20
N THR A 130 -2.00 -15.10 13.13
CA THR A 130 -0.53 -15.15 13.12
C THR A 130 0.10 -14.19 14.14
N ILE A 131 -0.48 -12.99 14.31
CA ILE A 131 -0.03 -12.04 15.33
C ILE A 131 -0.25 -12.62 16.72
N GLN A 132 -1.44 -13.16 16.97
CA GLN A 132 -1.79 -13.76 18.28
C GLN A 132 -0.95 -14.97 18.62
N GLU A 133 -0.68 -15.86 17.67
CA GLU A 133 0.09 -17.09 17.89
C GLU A 133 1.60 -16.86 18.03
N LYS A 134 2.17 -15.99 17.18
CA LYS A 134 3.63 -15.80 17.11
C LYS A 134 4.17 -14.70 18.02
N GLN A 135 3.30 -13.85 18.54
CA GLN A 135 3.72 -12.80 19.45
C GLN A 135 3.59 -13.26 20.89
N THR A 136 4.76 -13.42 21.55
CA THR A 136 4.86 -13.91 22.94
C THR A 136 4.63 -12.81 23.99
N VAL A 137 4.64 -11.55 23.58
CA VAL A 137 4.44 -10.40 24.46
C VAL A 137 3.06 -9.84 24.21
N GLU A 138 2.17 -9.92 25.21
CA GLU A 138 0.75 -9.56 25.08
C GLU A 138 0.56 -8.13 24.59
N GLU A 139 1.27 -7.16 25.15
CA GLU A 139 1.14 -5.75 24.77
C GLU A 139 1.52 -5.51 23.29
N TYR A 140 2.49 -6.27 22.78
CA TYR A 140 2.85 -6.21 21.36
C TYR A 140 1.74 -6.78 20.49
N ALA A 141 1.16 -7.92 20.89
CA ALA A 141 0.06 -8.54 20.17
C ALA A 141 -1.15 -7.60 20.12
N ILE A 142 -1.55 -7.04 21.26
CA ILE A 142 -2.65 -6.08 21.38
C ILE A 142 -2.43 -4.88 20.46
N TYR A 143 -1.24 -4.29 20.50
CA TYR A 143 -0.94 -3.08 19.74
C TYR A 143 -0.90 -3.36 18.22
N GLN A 144 -0.27 -4.46 17.80
CA GLN A 144 -0.20 -4.86 16.39
C GLN A 144 -1.58 -5.22 15.84
N GLU A 145 -2.36 -6.03 16.56
CA GLU A 145 -3.72 -6.40 16.18
C GLU A 145 -4.61 -5.15 16.07
N CYS A 146 -4.56 -4.25 17.04
CA CYS A 146 -5.34 -3.01 17.02
C CYS A 146 -5.05 -2.18 15.77
N ILE A 147 -3.78 -1.91 15.46
CA ILE A 147 -3.41 -1.12 14.28
C ILE A 147 -3.89 -1.78 12.98
N ILE A 148 -3.77 -3.10 12.84
CA ILE A 148 -4.26 -3.82 11.65
C ILE A 148 -5.77 -3.72 11.53
N ARG A 149 -6.51 -3.91 12.64
CA ARG A 149 -7.97 -3.79 12.67
C ARG A 149 -8.44 -2.37 12.38
N MET A 150 -7.78 -1.35 12.89
CA MET A 150 -8.16 0.05 12.62
C MET A 150 -8.17 0.33 11.11
N PHE A 151 -7.15 -0.10 10.37
CA PHE A 151 -7.16 0.06 8.91
C PHE A 151 -8.29 -0.72 8.24
N TYR A 152 -8.52 -1.96 8.65
CA TYR A 152 -9.57 -2.79 8.07
C TYR A 152 -10.98 -2.24 8.39
N GLU A 153 -11.18 -1.68 9.57
CA GLU A 153 -12.48 -1.20 10.05
C GLU A 153 -12.74 0.29 9.76
N GLY A 154 -11.95 0.93 8.90
CA GLY A 154 -12.35 2.22 8.33
C GLY A 154 -11.35 3.37 8.44
N PHE A 155 -10.18 3.19 9.06
CA PHE A 155 -9.14 4.23 9.11
C PHE A 155 -8.29 4.21 7.84
N PRO A 156 -8.42 5.19 6.91
CA PRO A 156 -7.75 5.11 5.60
C PRO A 156 -6.24 5.40 5.67
N GLU A 157 -5.81 6.19 6.64
CA GLU A 157 -4.43 6.64 6.75
C GLU A 157 -3.94 6.66 8.21
N PRO A 158 -2.62 6.53 8.45
CA PRO A 158 -2.07 6.62 9.81
C PRO A 158 -2.45 7.90 10.55
N VAL A 159 -2.61 9.02 9.85
CA VAL A 159 -2.98 10.31 10.45
C VAL A 159 -4.37 10.25 11.09
N ASP A 160 -5.29 9.46 10.54
CA ASP A 160 -6.64 9.32 11.11
C ASP A 160 -6.59 8.61 12.47
N ILE A 161 -5.64 7.67 12.64
CA ILE A 161 -5.39 6.99 13.92
C ILE A 161 -4.75 7.95 14.92
N VAL A 162 -3.77 8.73 14.48
CA VAL A 162 -3.04 9.68 15.33
C VAL A 162 -3.93 10.84 15.79
N SER A 163 -4.87 11.27 14.95
CA SER A 163 -5.76 12.40 15.22
C SER A 163 -7.08 12.02 15.93
N LEU A 164 -7.33 10.73 16.16
CA LEU A 164 -8.55 10.28 16.83
C LEU A 164 -8.64 10.86 18.24
N LYS A 165 -9.70 11.63 18.54
CA LYS A 165 -9.86 12.33 19.82
C LYS A 165 -10.67 11.55 20.84
N GLU A 166 -11.70 10.86 20.39
CA GLU A 166 -12.65 10.19 21.26
C GLU A 166 -13.22 8.92 20.63
N LEU A 167 -13.67 8.04 21.49
CA LEU A 167 -14.40 6.83 21.15
C LEU A 167 -15.71 6.88 21.95
N ASN A 168 -16.85 6.95 21.25
CA ASN A 168 -18.17 7.03 21.87
C ASN A 168 -18.88 5.68 21.80
N GLY A 169 -18.75 4.89 22.85
CA GLY A 169 -19.17 3.48 22.79
C GLY A 169 -18.35 2.73 21.75
N ASN A 170 -18.99 2.26 20.68
CA ASN A 170 -18.34 1.63 19.54
C ASN A 170 -18.29 2.52 18.28
N GLU A 171 -18.56 3.81 18.42
CA GLU A 171 -18.55 4.74 17.28
C GLU A 171 -17.36 5.70 17.32
N VAL A 172 -16.78 5.95 16.16
CA VAL A 172 -15.72 6.92 15.93
C VAL A 172 -16.06 7.82 14.75
N LEU A 173 -15.59 9.07 14.81
CA LEU A 173 -15.73 10.03 13.72
C LEU A 173 -14.47 10.01 12.85
N ILE A 174 -14.56 9.49 11.62
CA ILE A 174 -13.46 9.44 10.65
C ILE A 174 -13.90 10.18 9.39
N ASN A 175 -13.12 11.18 8.94
CA ASN A 175 -13.43 11.98 7.75
C ASN A 175 -14.85 12.57 7.74
N GLY A 176 -15.36 12.96 8.92
CA GLY A 176 -16.70 13.51 9.07
C GLY A 176 -17.84 12.51 8.96
N LYS A 177 -17.54 11.21 9.03
CA LYS A 177 -18.52 10.12 9.05
C LYS A 177 -18.37 9.28 10.31
N TYR A 178 -19.49 8.86 10.87
CA TYR A 178 -19.49 7.91 11.99
C TYR A 178 -19.28 6.50 11.46
N HIS A 179 -18.35 5.79 12.07
CA HIS A 179 -18.05 4.39 11.83
C HIS A 179 -18.32 3.61 13.10
N THR A 180 -19.06 2.53 12.97
CA THR A 180 -19.26 1.56 14.05
C THR A 180 -18.13 0.53 13.97
N LEU A 181 -17.36 0.45 15.04
CA LEU A 181 -16.25 -0.49 15.17
C LEU A 181 -16.74 -1.81 15.79
N SER A 182 -16.01 -2.90 15.52
CA SER A 182 -16.24 -4.16 16.19
C SER A 182 -15.94 -4.08 17.70
N ASP A 183 -16.66 -4.86 18.51
CA ASP A 183 -16.41 -4.94 19.95
C ASP A 183 -14.96 -5.32 20.26
N ARG A 184 -14.35 -6.16 19.41
CA ARG A 184 -12.94 -6.56 19.56
C ARG A 184 -12.00 -5.37 19.36
N LEU A 185 -12.22 -4.55 18.33
CA LEU A 185 -11.39 -3.36 18.11
C LEU A 185 -11.56 -2.35 19.25
N VAL A 186 -12.80 -2.11 19.69
CA VAL A 186 -13.09 -1.23 20.83
C VAL A 186 -12.35 -1.70 22.09
N TYR A 187 -12.41 -3.00 22.38
CA TYR A 187 -11.66 -3.59 23.50
C TYR A 187 -10.15 -3.33 23.39
N LEU A 188 -9.55 -3.55 22.22
CA LEU A 188 -8.13 -3.34 22.00
C LEU A 188 -7.75 -1.85 22.15
N MET A 189 -8.59 -0.94 21.65
CA MET A 189 -8.38 0.50 21.78
C MET A 189 -8.40 0.94 23.24
N HIS A 190 -9.35 0.43 24.04
CA HIS A 190 -9.40 0.68 25.48
C HIS A 190 -8.14 0.17 26.18
N ARG A 191 -7.72 -1.06 25.88
CA ARG A 191 -6.48 -1.63 26.43
C ARG A 191 -5.27 -0.75 26.15
N ILE A 192 -5.13 -0.23 24.92
CA ILE A 192 -4.04 0.69 24.56
C ILE A 192 -4.18 2.04 25.27
N HIS A 193 -5.40 2.56 25.40
CA HIS A 193 -5.65 3.81 26.13
C HIS A 193 -5.24 3.73 27.60
N GLU A 194 -5.45 2.58 28.23
CA GLU A 194 -5.10 2.33 29.63
C GLU A 194 -3.61 1.99 29.83
N MET A 195 -2.90 1.57 28.77
CA MET A 195 -1.48 1.24 28.88
C MET A 195 -0.66 2.45 29.36
N GLU A 196 0.17 2.24 30.38
CA GLU A 196 1.18 3.20 30.82
C GLU A 196 2.54 2.91 30.20
N TYR A 197 2.84 1.61 29.99
CA TYR A 197 4.12 1.15 29.51
C TYR A 197 3.96 0.16 28.36
N TYR A 198 4.93 0.18 27.48
CA TYR A 198 5.06 -0.73 26.35
C TYR A 198 6.44 -1.40 26.42
N PRO A 199 6.54 -2.74 26.49
CA PRO A 199 7.80 -3.41 26.58
C PRO A 199 8.66 -3.15 25.32
N ALA A 200 9.98 -3.10 25.51
CA ALA A 200 10.93 -2.91 24.43
C ALA A 200 12.18 -3.75 24.68
N TYR A 201 12.90 -4.09 23.61
CA TYR A 201 14.10 -4.92 23.68
C TYR A 201 15.18 -4.39 24.65
N ARG A 202 15.22 -3.05 24.88
CA ARG A 202 16.20 -2.38 25.76
C ARG A 202 15.55 -1.58 26.89
N GLY A 203 14.43 -2.06 27.44
CA GLY A 203 13.71 -1.40 28.50
C GLY A 203 12.23 -1.18 28.20
N GLN A 204 11.59 -0.29 28.95
CA GLN A 204 10.19 0.05 28.76
C GLN A 204 10.06 1.37 28.01
N TYR A 205 9.13 1.44 27.08
CA TYR A 205 8.63 2.69 26.52
C TYR A 205 7.46 3.17 27.35
N VAL A 206 7.34 4.48 27.53
CA VAL A 206 6.16 5.12 28.10
C VAL A 206 5.13 5.28 27.00
N MET A 207 3.87 5.03 27.31
CA MET A 207 2.75 5.26 26.40
C MET A 207 2.24 6.68 26.56
N VAL A 208 2.23 7.46 25.48
CA VAL A 208 1.82 8.87 25.48
C VAL A 208 0.72 9.13 24.45
N SER A 209 -0.22 9.99 24.81
CA SER A 209 -1.19 10.57 23.87
C SER A 209 -0.56 11.73 23.11
N TYR A 210 -0.78 11.79 21.79
CA TYR A 210 -0.34 12.91 20.98
C TYR A 210 -1.48 13.93 20.82
N ASN A 211 -1.27 15.16 21.29
CA ASN A 211 -2.26 16.24 21.21
C ASN A 211 -3.67 15.82 21.68
N GLY A 212 -3.76 15.05 22.76
CA GLY A 212 -5.02 14.53 23.28
C GLY A 212 -5.66 13.46 22.40
N SER A 213 -4.88 12.76 21.57
CA SER A 213 -5.34 11.56 20.86
C SER A 213 -5.86 10.52 21.84
N TYR A 214 -6.95 9.84 21.46
CA TYR A 214 -7.44 8.68 22.20
C TYR A 214 -6.44 7.54 22.20
N MET A 215 -5.74 7.36 21.09
CA MET A 215 -4.69 6.35 20.96
C MET A 215 -3.40 6.83 21.63
N LYS A 216 -2.77 5.93 22.38
CA LYS A 216 -1.43 6.15 22.93
C LYS A 216 -0.38 5.48 22.06
N PHE A 217 0.82 6.05 22.08
CA PHE A 217 1.95 5.63 21.26
C PHE A 217 3.19 5.44 22.12
N PRO A 218 4.00 4.39 21.85
CA PRO A 218 5.18 4.11 22.64
C PRO A 218 6.31 5.13 22.35
N THR A 219 6.85 5.73 23.40
CA THR A 219 8.00 6.63 23.31
C THR A 219 9.07 6.25 24.33
N ARG A 220 10.33 6.58 24.07
CA ARG A 220 11.40 6.44 25.08
C ARG A 220 11.17 7.47 26.17
N LYS A 221 11.47 7.07 27.42
CA LYS A 221 11.30 7.90 28.63
C LYS A 221 11.98 9.28 28.59
N TYR A 222 12.90 9.51 27.65
CA TYR A 222 13.71 10.72 27.57
C TYR A 222 13.17 11.78 26.59
N TYR A 223 12.07 11.51 25.88
CA TYR A 223 11.47 12.50 25.00
C TYR A 223 10.38 13.24 25.77
N GLU A 224 10.52 14.56 25.88
CA GLU A 224 9.50 15.40 26.47
C GLU A 224 8.23 15.43 25.58
N GLU A 225 7.09 15.67 26.21
CA GLU A 225 5.81 15.82 25.53
C GLU A 225 5.94 17.01 24.56
N GLY A 226 5.81 16.79 23.25
CA GLY A 226 5.92 17.80 22.21
C GLY A 226 7.11 17.69 21.27
N GLU A 227 8.14 16.92 21.59
CA GLU A 227 9.30 16.71 20.69
C GLU A 227 8.97 15.86 19.44
N ARG A 228 7.88 15.08 19.49
CA ARG A 228 7.47 14.25 18.38
C ARG A 228 6.28 14.82 17.64
N THR A 229 6.45 15.01 16.34
CA THR A 229 5.40 15.48 15.45
C THR A 229 4.46 14.35 15.03
N GLU A 230 3.30 14.70 14.49
CA GLU A 230 2.37 13.75 13.83
C GLU A 230 3.07 12.82 12.84
N TYR A 231 4.03 13.36 12.06
CA TYR A 231 4.83 12.57 11.12
C TYR A 231 5.55 11.39 11.80
N HIS A 232 6.12 11.58 12.98
CA HIS A 232 6.82 10.51 13.70
C HIS A 232 5.86 9.38 14.12
N TRP A 233 4.64 9.72 14.53
CA TRP A 233 3.64 8.74 14.91
C TRP A 233 3.08 7.99 13.71
N CYS A 234 2.80 8.69 12.61
CA CYS A 234 2.41 8.08 11.34
C CYS A 234 3.51 7.13 10.82
N ALA A 235 4.78 7.53 10.92
CA ALA A 235 5.91 6.68 10.55
C ALA A 235 6.03 5.45 11.46
N HIS A 236 5.72 5.59 12.77
CA HIS A 236 5.68 4.46 13.70
C HIS A 236 4.60 3.43 13.32
N ILE A 237 3.37 3.88 13.05
CA ILE A 237 2.27 3.02 12.60
C ILE A 237 2.65 2.26 11.30
N ASN A 238 3.19 2.98 10.32
CA ASN A 238 3.67 2.36 9.07
C ASN A 238 4.80 1.33 9.32
N ARG A 239 5.66 1.57 10.30
CA ARG A 239 6.71 0.63 10.68
C ARG A 239 6.15 -0.66 11.25
N ILE A 240 5.08 -0.61 12.05
CA ILE A 240 4.41 -1.80 12.56
C ILE A 240 3.96 -2.68 11.40
N ILE A 241 3.26 -2.11 10.43
CA ILE A 241 2.78 -2.88 9.27
C ILE A 241 3.96 -3.42 8.45
N ASN A 242 4.91 -2.57 8.07
CA ASN A 242 5.93 -2.94 7.09
C ASN A 242 7.08 -3.76 7.68
N ARG A 243 7.46 -3.56 8.93
CA ARG A 243 8.60 -4.26 9.54
C ARG A 243 8.17 -5.38 10.48
N GLU A 244 7.16 -5.13 11.30
CA GLU A 244 6.81 -6.08 12.35
C GLU A 244 5.79 -7.10 11.84
N VAL A 245 4.83 -6.71 11.00
CA VAL A 245 3.88 -7.66 10.42
C VAL A 245 4.44 -8.25 9.12
N LYS A 246 4.78 -7.41 8.15
CA LYS A 246 5.25 -7.88 6.84
C LYS A 246 6.57 -8.66 6.93
N ALA A 247 7.61 -8.06 7.52
CA ALA A 247 8.94 -8.66 7.52
C ALA A 247 9.08 -9.82 8.52
N LYS A 248 8.46 -9.69 9.71
CA LYS A 248 8.56 -10.70 10.77
C LYS A 248 7.72 -11.95 10.49
N TYR A 249 6.53 -11.76 9.93
CA TYR A 249 5.58 -12.87 9.70
C TYR A 249 5.49 -13.29 8.22
N GLY A 250 6.21 -12.63 7.32
CA GLY A 250 6.18 -12.94 5.89
C GLY A 250 4.87 -12.53 5.18
N LEU A 251 4.08 -11.66 5.82
CA LEU A 251 2.75 -11.28 5.35
C LEU A 251 2.84 -10.00 4.50
N ASN A 252 2.61 -10.10 3.20
CA ASN A 252 2.71 -8.96 2.28
C ASN A 252 1.46 -8.07 2.32
N VAL A 253 1.35 -7.27 3.38
CA VAL A 253 0.22 -6.38 3.64
C VAL A 253 0.66 -4.92 3.77
N ASN A 254 -0.23 -3.99 3.47
CA ASN A 254 -0.05 -2.55 3.71
C ASN A 254 -1.38 -1.92 4.17
N ALA A 255 -1.28 -0.73 4.78
CA ALA A 255 -2.43 0.00 5.31
C ALA A 255 -3.57 0.18 4.30
N ARG A 256 -3.22 0.60 3.06
CA ARG A 256 -4.21 0.82 2.00
C ARG A 256 -4.92 -0.46 1.59
N LEU A 257 -4.21 -1.59 1.53
CA LEU A 257 -4.82 -2.88 1.16
C LEU A 257 -5.82 -3.34 2.22
N LEU A 258 -5.47 -3.20 3.51
CA LEU A 258 -6.36 -3.47 4.63
C LEU A 258 -7.62 -2.62 4.56
N TYR A 259 -7.47 -1.31 4.42
CA TYR A 259 -8.59 -0.38 4.33
C TYR A 259 -9.52 -0.68 3.13
N LEU A 260 -8.95 -0.90 1.95
CA LEU A 260 -9.74 -1.20 0.76
C LEU A 260 -10.45 -2.56 0.88
N ARG A 261 -9.82 -3.56 1.52
CA ARG A 261 -10.47 -4.84 1.78
C ARG A 261 -11.63 -4.68 2.76
N GLY A 262 -11.44 -3.96 3.86
CA GLY A 262 -12.52 -3.68 4.81
C GLY A 262 -13.69 -2.94 4.14
N PHE A 263 -13.40 -1.94 3.31
CA PHE A 263 -14.45 -1.25 2.53
C PHE A 263 -15.17 -2.20 1.56
N TYR A 264 -14.44 -3.08 0.87
CA TYR A 264 -15.05 -4.06 -0.04
C TYR A 264 -15.96 -5.04 0.71
N ASP A 265 -15.53 -5.56 1.86
CA ASP A 265 -16.32 -6.46 2.69
C ASP A 265 -17.56 -5.77 3.25
N TRP A 266 -17.42 -4.53 3.72
CA TRP A 266 -18.56 -3.72 4.15
C TRP A 266 -19.56 -3.47 3.00
N CYS A 267 -19.10 -3.26 1.78
CA CYS A 267 -19.99 -3.16 0.61
C CYS A 267 -20.71 -4.49 0.32
N ILE A 268 -20.02 -5.63 0.47
CA ILE A 268 -20.65 -6.95 0.31
C ILE A 268 -21.78 -7.13 1.32
N GLU A 269 -21.57 -6.77 2.57
CA GLU A 269 -22.60 -6.85 3.62
C GLU A 269 -23.79 -5.93 3.32
N SER A 270 -23.54 -4.80 2.65
CA SER A 270 -24.57 -3.82 2.33
C SER A 270 -25.43 -4.17 1.11
N ILE A 271 -24.84 -4.73 0.05
CA ILE A 271 -25.52 -4.93 -1.26
C ILE A 271 -25.34 -6.32 -1.86
N GLY A 272 -24.59 -7.20 -1.23
CA GLY A 272 -24.24 -8.52 -1.74
C GLY A 272 -23.08 -8.53 -2.74
N LYS A 273 -22.31 -9.64 -2.73
CA LYS A 273 -21.10 -9.79 -3.54
C LYS A 273 -21.37 -9.69 -5.03
N GLU A 274 -22.37 -10.41 -5.55
CA GLU A 274 -22.66 -10.46 -6.97
C GLU A 274 -22.97 -9.07 -7.57
N LEU A 275 -23.79 -8.27 -6.89
CA LEU A 275 -24.11 -6.93 -7.35
C LEU A 275 -22.87 -6.03 -7.31
N LEU A 276 -22.08 -6.09 -6.24
CA LEU A 276 -20.86 -5.31 -6.11
C LEU A 276 -19.86 -5.62 -7.22
N ASP A 277 -19.59 -6.91 -7.46
CA ASP A 277 -18.67 -7.35 -8.51
C ASP A 277 -19.13 -6.94 -9.90
N ASN A 278 -20.45 -7.00 -10.18
CA ASN A 278 -21.03 -6.52 -11.44
C ASN A 278 -20.87 -4.99 -11.61
N ILE A 279 -20.99 -4.21 -10.54
CA ILE A 279 -20.74 -2.77 -10.59
C ILE A 279 -19.24 -2.48 -10.84
N ILE A 280 -18.35 -3.16 -10.14
CA ILE A 280 -16.90 -2.98 -10.27
C ILE A 280 -16.42 -3.36 -11.68
N THR A 281 -16.92 -4.45 -12.25
CA THR A 281 -16.53 -4.95 -13.59
C THR A 281 -17.28 -4.30 -14.76
N ASP A 282 -18.05 -3.26 -14.53
CA ASP A 282 -18.88 -2.56 -15.54
C ASP A 282 -20.03 -3.38 -16.16
N LYS A 283 -20.37 -4.52 -15.58
CA LYS A 283 -21.55 -5.30 -16.02
C LYS A 283 -22.88 -4.66 -15.62
N ALA A 284 -22.88 -3.81 -14.59
CA ALA A 284 -24.02 -3.03 -14.11
C ALA A 284 -23.69 -1.53 -14.10
N LYS A 285 -23.44 -0.95 -15.29
CA LYS A 285 -23.05 0.46 -15.44
C LYS A 285 -24.09 1.44 -14.92
N ASP A 286 -25.35 1.13 -15.11
CA ASP A 286 -26.52 1.88 -14.63
C ASP A 286 -26.59 2.00 -13.11
N LYS A 287 -25.92 1.10 -12.38
CA LYS A 287 -25.92 1.04 -10.92
C LYS A 287 -24.66 1.61 -10.25
N GLN A 288 -23.81 2.31 -11.01
CA GLN A 288 -22.57 2.88 -10.46
C GLN A 288 -22.80 3.91 -9.35
N TYR A 289 -23.95 4.59 -9.35
CA TYR A 289 -24.33 5.51 -8.28
C TYR A 289 -24.38 4.84 -6.90
N ILE A 290 -24.73 3.54 -6.84
CA ILE A 290 -24.77 2.77 -5.59
C ILE A 290 -23.37 2.73 -4.95
N LEU A 291 -22.33 2.45 -5.74
CA LEU A 291 -20.96 2.44 -5.23
C LEU A 291 -20.51 3.84 -4.77
N ALA A 292 -20.97 4.91 -5.45
CA ALA A 292 -20.70 6.28 -5.03
C ALA A 292 -21.37 6.60 -3.68
N GLU A 293 -22.61 6.16 -3.47
CA GLU A 293 -23.31 6.31 -2.21
C GLU A 293 -22.63 5.52 -1.07
N LEU A 294 -22.25 4.27 -1.33
CA LEU A 294 -21.51 3.44 -0.37
C LEU A 294 -20.17 4.07 0.00
N ALA A 295 -19.41 4.52 -0.99
CA ALA A 295 -18.14 5.21 -0.76
C ALA A 295 -18.31 6.49 0.07
N ASN A 296 -19.37 7.26 -0.18
CA ASN A 296 -19.68 8.45 0.60
C ASN A 296 -20.10 8.09 2.04
N LYS A 297 -20.90 7.04 2.23
CA LYS A 297 -21.30 6.55 3.57
C LYS A 297 -20.11 6.06 4.37
N TYR A 298 -19.21 5.30 3.72
CA TYR A 298 -17.99 4.80 4.35
C TYR A 298 -16.92 5.86 4.55
N GLY A 299 -17.10 7.09 4.03
CA GLY A 299 -16.12 8.16 4.17
C GLY A 299 -14.86 7.98 3.29
N VAL A 300 -14.99 7.29 2.15
CA VAL A 300 -13.89 7.16 1.20
C VAL A 300 -13.52 8.53 0.66
N ARG A 301 -12.24 8.91 0.79
CA ARG A 301 -11.72 10.22 0.33
C ARG A 301 -11.70 10.37 -1.19
N GLU A 302 -11.65 9.27 -1.92
CA GLU A 302 -11.64 9.27 -3.38
C GLU A 302 -13.01 9.68 -3.91
N LYS A 303 -13.08 10.86 -4.56
CA LYS A 303 -14.34 11.38 -5.12
C LYS A 303 -14.67 10.81 -6.49
N ASN A 304 -13.71 10.19 -7.17
CA ASN A 304 -13.88 9.68 -8.54
C ASN A 304 -14.24 8.19 -8.49
N ILE A 305 -15.45 7.86 -8.91
CA ILE A 305 -15.97 6.49 -8.94
C ILE A 305 -15.08 5.54 -9.76
N SER A 306 -14.49 6.01 -10.86
CA SER A 306 -13.58 5.19 -11.67
C SER A 306 -12.29 4.82 -10.92
N SER A 307 -11.80 5.72 -10.06
CA SER A 307 -10.65 5.44 -9.18
C SER A 307 -11.00 4.42 -8.10
N ILE A 308 -12.17 4.56 -7.48
CA ILE A 308 -12.69 3.62 -6.48
C ILE A 308 -12.82 2.22 -7.10
N LYS A 309 -13.48 2.11 -8.25
CA LYS A 309 -13.63 0.85 -8.99
C LYS A 309 -12.28 0.20 -9.30
N LYS A 310 -11.33 1.00 -9.84
CA LYS A 310 -9.97 0.52 -10.12
C LYS A 310 -9.28 -0.01 -8.87
N SER A 311 -9.49 0.63 -7.71
CA SER A 311 -8.92 0.19 -6.44
C SER A 311 -9.55 -1.12 -5.94
N LEU A 312 -10.84 -1.35 -6.20
CA LEU A 312 -11.56 -2.55 -5.75
C LEU A 312 -11.45 -3.74 -6.72
N THR A 313 -11.05 -3.51 -8.00
CA THR A 313 -10.92 -4.59 -9.00
C THR A 313 -10.00 -5.73 -8.54
N ILE A 314 -9.06 -5.46 -7.64
CA ILE A 314 -8.13 -6.46 -7.09
C ILE A 314 -8.80 -7.50 -6.19
N PHE A 315 -10.04 -7.27 -5.75
CA PHE A 315 -10.80 -8.17 -4.86
C PHE A 315 -11.88 -8.98 -5.61
N VAL A 316 -12.14 -8.64 -6.87
CA VAL A 316 -13.09 -9.35 -7.73
C VAL A 316 -12.39 -10.56 -8.32
N GLY A 317 -12.84 -11.74 -7.94
CA GLY A 317 -12.32 -13.03 -8.39
C GLY A 317 -13.43 -13.93 -8.91
#